data_fb3ba54fb311ab1d91f206a4a9c7e911
#
_entry.id   fb3ba54fb311ab1d91f206a4a9c7e911
#
_cell.length_a   1.000
_cell.length_b   1.000
_cell.length_c   1.000
_cell.angle_alpha   90.00
_cell.angle_beta   90.00
_cell.angle_gamma   90.00
#
_symmetry.space_group_name_H-M   'P 1'
#
loop_
_entity.id
_entity.type
_entity.pdbx_description
1 polymer ?
#
loop_
_entity_poly.entity_id
_entity_poly.type
_entity_poly.pdbx_seq_one_letter_code
_entity_poly.pdbx_strand_id
1 'polypeptide(L)'
;TGSTNRSWSVSCAMNAQGGYGYLNIVDFILQSCCDVEKNLQELYRRVAFNICIGNSDDHFRNHGFLLTPRGWTLSPAYDMNPSLNEYQSLLINESSNKADIRTLLESCESYMIKKEVAENIIRQVLAAVAGWENLAVLLQIPAREVTMFKDRFKLNL
;
A
#
# COMPACT_ATOMS: atom_id res chain seq x y z
N THR A 1 17.35 4.97 -30.31
CA THR A 1 17.70 4.08 -29.18
C THR A 1 16.51 4.02 -28.24
N GLY A 2 15.60 3.06 -28.53
CA GLY A 2 14.40 2.87 -27.73
C GLY A 2 14.72 2.18 -26.41
N SER A 3 14.58 2.88 -25.30
CA SER A 3 14.52 2.32 -23.96
C SER A 3 13.21 1.53 -23.84
N THR A 4 13.26 0.21 -23.98
CA THR A 4 12.12 -0.65 -23.66
C THR A 4 11.99 -0.70 -22.14
N ASN A 5 11.12 0.15 -21.59
CA ASN A 5 10.66 0.02 -20.21
C ASN A 5 9.95 -1.33 -20.08
N ARG A 6 10.63 -2.34 -19.55
CA ARG A 6 9.99 -3.60 -19.18
C ARG A 6 9.28 -3.38 -17.84
N SER A 7 7.96 -3.49 -17.83
CA SER A 7 7.14 -3.52 -16.63
C SER A 7 6.84 -4.97 -16.25
N TRP A 8 6.81 -5.28 -14.97
CA TRP A 8 6.50 -6.60 -14.44
C TRP A 8 5.43 -6.49 -13.35
N SER A 9 4.50 -7.44 -13.31
CA SER A 9 3.49 -7.54 -12.26
C SER A 9 3.84 -8.72 -11.34
N VAL A 10 3.76 -8.54 -10.05
CA VAL A 10 4.09 -9.54 -9.00
C VAL A 10 3.31 -10.86 -9.18
N SER A 11 2.16 -10.83 -9.86
CA SER A 11 1.33 -12.03 -10.09
C SER A 11 2.02 -13.17 -10.86
N CYS A 12 3.14 -12.91 -11.53
CA CYS A 12 3.86 -13.92 -12.33
C CYS A 12 4.88 -14.77 -11.54
N ALA A 13 5.23 -14.41 -10.30
CA ALA A 13 6.37 -15.00 -9.59
C ALA A 13 6.01 -15.88 -8.38
N MET A 14 4.73 -16.08 -8.09
CA MET A 14 4.33 -16.61 -6.80
C MET A 14 3.89 -18.07 -6.83
N ASN A 15 4.81 -18.96 -6.45
CA ASN A 15 4.51 -20.29 -5.88
C ASN A 15 4.46 -20.14 -4.34
N ALA A 16 3.36 -19.61 -3.78
CA ALA A 16 3.26 -19.42 -2.35
C ALA A 16 2.49 -20.59 -1.71
N GLN A 17 3.18 -21.35 -0.85
CA GLN A 17 2.57 -22.25 0.13
C GLN A 17 2.05 -21.49 1.37
N GLY A 18 1.61 -20.25 1.20
CA GLY A 18 1.06 -19.40 2.27
C GLY A 18 0.01 -18.47 1.69
N GLY A 19 -0.81 -17.83 2.54
CA GLY A 19 -1.79 -16.84 2.11
C GLY A 19 -1.16 -15.72 1.28
N TYR A 20 -1.91 -15.19 0.32
CA TYR A 20 -1.45 -14.08 -0.52
C TYR A 20 -1.52 -12.76 0.26
N GLY A 21 -0.37 -12.11 0.43
CA GLY A 21 -0.26 -10.88 1.23
C GLY A 21 0.86 -9.95 0.80
N TYR A 22 0.92 -8.79 1.42
CA TYR A 22 1.97 -7.79 1.16
C TYR A 22 3.38 -8.32 1.45
N LEU A 23 3.53 -9.28 2.36
CA LEU A 23 4.83 -9.87 2.67
C LEU A 23 5.46 -10.60 1.47
N ASN A 24 4.63 -11.10 0.54
CA ASN A 24 5.16 -11.64 -0.72
C ASN A 24 5.79 -10.55 -1.60
N ILE A 25 5.28 -9.32 -1.53
CA ILE A 25 5.88 -8.17 -2.23
C ILE A 25 7.19 -7.78 -1.54
N VAL A 26 7.24 -7.84 -0.20
CA VAL A 26 8.48 -7.66 0.58
C VAL A 26 9.54 -8.64 0.10
N ASP A 27 9.22 -9.93 -0.01
CA ASP A 27 10.16 -10.95 -0.48
C ASP A 27 10.69 -10.65 -1.87
N PHE A 28 9.82 -10.24 -2.79
CA PHE A 28 10.26 -9.83 -4.13
C PHE A 28 11.20 -8.62 -4.09
N ILE A 29 10.92 -7.61 -3.26
CA ILE A 29 11.76 -6.43 -3.09
C ILE A 29 13.14 -6.83 -2.58
N LEU A 30 13.20 -7.69 -1.57
CA LEU A 30 14.46 -8.17 -0.98
C LEU A 30 15.33 -8.93 -1.97
N GLN A 31 14.69 -9.72 -2.85
CA GLN A 31 15.40 -10.58 -3.81
C GLN A 31 15.81 -9.90 -5.10
N SER A 32 15.05 -8.91 -5.56
CA SER A 32 15.14 -8.45 -6.96
C SER A 32 15.31 -6.93 -7.11
N CYS A 33 14.99 -6.12 -6.11
CA CYS A 33 15.01 -4.67 -6.27
C CYS A 33 16.35 -4.04 -5.95
N CYS A 34 16.68 -2.97 -6.68
CA CYS A 34 17.65 -1.99 -6.21
C CYS A 34 17.03 -1.08 -5.14
N ASP A 35 17.85 -0.34 -4.37
CA ASP A 35 17.37 0.59 -3.32
C ASP A 35 16.33 -0.07 -2.39
N VAL A 36 16.62 -1.26 -1.88
CA VAL A 36 15.72 -2.13 -1.10
C VAL A 36 14.99 -1.36 0.00
N GLU A 37 15.72 -0.64 0.85
CA GLU A 37 15.13 0.11 1.96
C GLU A 37 14.07 1.12 1.48
N LYS A 38 14.37 1.86 0.41
CA LYS A 38 13.45 2.83 -0.18
C LYS A 38 12.18 2.16 -0.70
N ASN A 39 12.31 1.03 -1.38
CA ASN A 39 11.16 0.29 -1.90
C ASN A 39 10.32 -0.32 -0.77
N LEU A 40 10.92 -0.80 0.31
CA LEU A 40 10.21 -1.32 1.48
C LEU A 40 9.42 -0.21 2.18
N GLN A 41 10.03 0.96 2.40
CA GLN A 41 9.35 2.12 3.01
C GLN A 41 8.20 2.62 2.12
N GLU A 42 8.39 2.60 0.80
CA GLU A 42 7.34 2.98 -0.14
C GLU A 42 6.19 1.96 -0.13
N LEU A 43 6.47 0.65 -0.14
CA LEU A 43 5.43 -0.37 0.01
C LEU A 43 4.65 -0.18 1.32
N TYR A 44 5.35 -0.01 2.43
CA TYR A 44 4.73 0.19 3.75
C TYR A 44 3.82 1.43 3.77
N ARG A 45 4.26 2.52 3.13
CA ARG A 45 3.45 3.75 2.96
C ARG A 45 2.17 3.48 2.18
N ARG A 46 2.22 2.69 1.12
CA ARG A 46 1.04 2.32 0.32
C ARG A 46 0.07 1.46 1.12
N VAL A 47 0.57 0.49 1.88
CA VAL A 47 -0.28 -0.33 2.76
C VAL A 47 -0.98 0.55 3.79
N ALA A 48 -0.25 1.45 4.46
CA ALA A 48 -0.81 2.40 5.40
C ALA A 48 -1.88 3.29 4.74
N PHE A 49 -1.61 3.81 3.55
CA PHE A 49 -2.57 4.63 2.80
C PHE A 49 -3.82 3.84 2.43
N ASN A 50 -3.68 2.63 1.89
CA ASN A 50 -4.81 1.76 1.53
C ASN A 50 -5.70 1.44 2.75
N ILE A 51 -5.09 1.19 3.91
CA ILE A 51 -5.83 1.02 5.16
C ILE A 51 -6.59 2.31 5.52
N CYS A 52 -5.92 3.47 5.46
CA CYS A 52 -6.50 4.76 5.85
C CYS A 52 -7.72 5.14 4.99
N ILE A 53 -7.66 4.93 3.67
CA ILE A 53 -8.76 5.27 2.76
C ILE A 53 -9.79 4.15 2.60
N GLY A 54 -9.57 2.98 3.23
CA GLY A 54 -10.44 1.81 3.09
C GLY A 54 -10.38 1.17 1.70
N ASN A 55 -9.24 1.22 1.01
CA ASN A 55 -9.03 0.49 -0.24
C ASN A 55 -8.88 -1.00 0.05
N SER A 56 -9.97 -1.75 -0.04
CA SER A 56 -10.00 -3.19 0.20
C SER A 56 -9.80 -4.03 -1.07
N ASP A 57 -9.80 -3.41 -2.25
CA ASP A 57 -9.57 -4.10 -3.54
C ASP A 57 -8.11 -4.07 -3.98
N ASP A 58 -7.19 -3.76 -3.06
CA ASP A 58 -5.77 -3.80 -3.37
C ASP A 58 -5.29 -5.24 -3.52
N HIS A 59 -4.75 -5.58 -4.69
CA HIS A 59 -4.30 -6.90 -5.05
C HIS A 59 -2.96 -6.83 -5.79
N PHE A 60 -2.27 -7.96 -6.01
CA PHE A 60 -0.93 -7.98 -6.61
C PHE A 60 -0.79 -7.24 -7.95
N ARG A 61 -1.85 -7.18 -8.77
CA ARG A 61 -1.82 -6.44 -10.04
C ARG A 61 -1.70 -4.93 -9.86
N ASN A 62 -1.99 -4.41 -8.65
CA ASN A 62 -1.85 -3.00 -8.31
C ASN A 62 -0.42 -2.63 -7.86
N HIS A 63 0.48 -3.62 -7.80
CA HIS A 63 1.88 -3.46 -7.43
C HIS A 63 2.78 -3.81 -8.61
N GLY A 64 3.07 -2.81 -9.44
CA GLY A 64 3.99 -2.94 -10.57
C GLY A 64 5.44 -2.65 -10.19
N PHE A 65 6.35 -3.18 -10.99
CA PHE A 65 7.78 -2.90 -10.89
C PHE A 65 8.32 -2.44 -12.24
N LEU A 66 9.27 -1.53 -12.22
CA LEU A 66 9.98 -1.00 -13.38
C LEU A 66 11.42 -1.49 -13.37
N LEU A 67 11.89 -1.97 -14.50
CA LEU A 67 13.29 -2.31 -14.68
C LEU A 67 14.08 -1.05 -15.05
N THR A 68 15.01 -0.67 -14.20
CA THR A 68 15.95 0.43 -14.40
C THR A 68 17.34 -0.11 -14.71
N PRO A 69 18.30 0.73 -15.14
CA PRO A 69 19.70 0.30 -15.29
C PRO A 69 20.34 -0.23 -14.00
N ARG A 70 19.78 0.10 -12.82
CA ARG A 70 20.26 -0.36 -11.50
C ARG A 70 19.54 -1.61 -10.96
N GLY A 71 18.48 -2.05 -11.61
CA GLY A 71 17.66 -3.17 -11.18
C GLY A 71 16.16 -2.80 -11.08
N TRP A 72 15.36 -3.68 -10.51
CA TRP A 72 13.94 -3.46 -10.31
C TRP A 72 13.65 -2.43 -9.22
N THR A 73 12.61 -1.66 -9.38
CA THR A 73 12.07 -0.73 -8.37
C THR A 73 10.55 -0.69 -8.46
N LEU A 74 9.86 -0.39 -7.37
CA LEU A 74 8.41 -0.17 -7.40
C LEU A 74 8.04 0.90 -8.42
N SER A 75 7.00 0.64 -9.21
CA SER A 75 6.40 1.64 -10.09
C SER A 75 5.75 2.75 -9.26
N PRO A 76 5.39 3.91 -9.83
CA PRO A 76 4.44 4.81 -9.21
C PRO A 76 3.17 4.06 -8.79
N ALA A 77 2.54 4.47 -7.67
CA ALA A 77 1.30 3.89 -7.20
C ALA A 77 0.14 4.19 -8.17
N TYR A 78 -0.77 3.25 -8.33
CA TYR A 78 -1.97 3.38 -9.15
C TYR A 78 -3.12 2.57 -8.55
N ASP A 79 -4.34 2.85 -8.98
CA ASP A 79 -5.56 2.15 -8.58
C ASP A 79 -5.80 2.17 -7.05
N MET A 80 -5.45 3.29 -6.40
CA MET A 80 -5.60 3.47 -4.96
C MET A 80 -6.94 4.16 -4.66
N ASN A 81 -8.04 3.41 -4.76
CA ASN A 81 -9.39 3.92 -4.62
C ASN A 81 -10.05 3.41 -3.32
N PRO A 82 -10.82 4.25 -2.60
CA PRO A 82 -11.62 3.77 -1.48
C PRO A 82 -12.69 2.79 -1.97
N SER A 83 -12.98 1.77 -1.17
CA SER A 83 -14.00 0.77 -1.45
C SER A 83 -14.96 0.57 -0.27
N LEU A 84 -16.07 -0.13 -0.49
CA LEU A 84 -17.08 -0.34 0.55
C LEU A 84 -16.90 -1.65 1.33
N ASN A 85 -15.92 -2.49 0.98
CA ASN A 85 -15.62 -3.73 1.69
C ASN A 85 -14.84 -3.47 2.99
N GLU A 86 -14.94 -4.38 3.95
CA GLU A 86 -14.27 -4.23 5.27
C GLU A 86 -12.91 -4.91 5.34
N TYR A 87 -12.70 -5.95 4.54
CA TYR A 87 -11.48 -6.75 4.54
C TYR A 87 -10.65 -6.47 3.29
N GLN A 88 -9.36 -6.42 3.44
CA GLN A 88 -8.44 -6.28 2.31
C GLN A 88 -8.29 -7.60 1.55
N SER A 89 -8.04 -7.50 0.25
CA SER A 89 -7.78 -8.68 -0.59
C SER A 89 -6.44 -9.33 -0.25
N LEU A 90 -5.45 -8.53 0.17
CA LEU A 90 -4.13 -9.00 0.59
C LEU A 90 -4.01 -9.06 2.11
N LEU A 91 -3.32 -10.09 2.62
CA LEU A 91 -2.94 -10.15 4.02
C LEU A 91 -1.97 -9.02 4.37
N ILE A 92 -2.22 -8.34 5.50
CA ILE A 92 -1.33 -7.29 6.02
C ILE A 92 -0.09 -7.92 6.67
N ASN A 93 -0.28 -9.03 7.38
CA ASN A 93 0.78 -9.86 7.96
C ASN A 93 0.56 -11.33 7.61
N GLU A 94 1.18 -12.25 8.32
CA GLU A 94 1.14 -13.69 8.05
C GLU A 94 -0.28 -14.28 8.16
N SER A 95 -1.23 -13.61 8.85
CA SER A 95 -2.52 -14.19 9.22
C SER A 95 -3.72 -13.26 9.12
N SER A 96 -3.53 -11.96 8.98
CA SER A 96 -4.62 -10.96 9.03
C SER A 96 -4.71 -10.14 7.76
N ASN A 97 -5.92 -10.04 7.23
CA ASN A 97 -6.30 -9.07 6.19
C ASN A 97 -7.24 -7.96 6.73
N LYS A 98 -7.36 -7.84 8.05
CA LYS A 98 -8.14 -6.77 8.65
C LYS A 98 -7.45 -5.43 8.42
N ALA A 99 -8.15 -4.50 7.78
CA ALA A 99 -7.66 -3.15 7.52
C ALA A 99 -7.54 -2.34 8.83
N ASP A 100 -6.43 -2.51 9.54
CA ASP A 100 -6.14 -1.89 10.83
C ASP A 100 -4.70 -1.41 10.88
N ILE A 101 -4.52 -0.10 11.13
CA ILE A 101 -3.20 0.55 11.22
C ILE A 101 -2.36 -0.02 12.38
N ARG A 102 -2.99 -0.46 13.47
CA ARG A 102 -2.28 -1.07 14.61
C ARG A 102 -1.68 -2.41 14.20
N THR A 103 -2.43 -3.24 13.48
CA THR A 103 -1.92 -4.50 12.92
C THR A 103 -0.72 -4.26 12.02
N LEU A 104 -0.75 -3.23 11.17
CA LEU A 104 0.37 -2.87 10.31
C LEU A 104 1.58 -2.41 11.16
N LEU A 105 1.36 -1.56 12.17
CA LEU A 105 2.45 -1.08 13.03
C LEU A 105 3.10 -2.21 13.83
N GLU A 106 2.31 -3.12 14.40
CA GLU A 106 2.79 -4.30 15.12
C GLU A 106 3.59 -5.25 14.23
N SER A 107 3.32 -5.25 12.93
CA SER A 107 3.96 -6.10 11.92
C SER A 107 5.12 -5.42 11.20
N CYS A 108 5.58 -4.25 11.64
CA CYS A 108 6.59 -3.46 10.91
C CYS A 108 7.91 -4.21 10.69
N GLU A 109 8.30 -5.10 11.62
CA GLU A 109 9.50 -5.93 11.49
C GLU A 109 9.39 -6.94 10.34
N SER A 110 8.19 -7.49 10.08
CA SER A 110 7.94 -8.37 8.92
C SER A 110 8.11 -7.63 7.59
N TYR A 111 7.98 -6.30 7.58
CA TYR A 111 8.29 -5.43 6.44
C TYR A 111 9.75 -4.96 6.42
N MET A 112 10.59 -5.47 7.32
CA MET A 112 11.99 -5.04 7.48
C MET A 112 12.13 -3.54 7.79
N ILE A 113 11.16 -2.97 8.52
CA ILE A 113 11.10 -1.55 8.87
C ILE A 113 11.21 -1.39 10.39
N LYS A 114 12.10 -0.51 10.83
CA LYS A 114 12.24 -0.15 12.25
C LYS A 114 10.99 0.57 12.74
N LYS A 115 10.61 0.34 14.00
CA LYS A 115 9.37 0.87 14.58
C LYS A 115 9.25 2.38 14.46
N GLU A 116 10.33 3.13 14.74
CA GLU A 116 10.31 4.59 14.65
C GLU A 116 10.05 5.09 13.22
N VAL A 117 10.58 4.37 12.21
CA VAL A 117 10.36 4.68 10.80
C VAL A 117 8.92 4.36 10.41
N ALA A 118 8.39 3.23 10.86
CA ALA A 118 7.01 2.81 10.65
C ALA A 118 6.02 3.84 11.23
N GLU A 119 6.21 4.24 12.48
CA GLU A 119 5.40 5.27 13.15
C GLU A 119 5.44 6.61 12.40
N ASN A 120 6.62 7.01 11.92
CA ASN A 120 6.77 8.24 11.15
C ASN A 120 6.03 8.16 9.81
N ILE A 121 6.14 7.04 9.09
CA ILE A 121 5.42 6.84 7.82
C ILE A 121 3.91 6.90 8.04
N ILE A 122 3.40 6.18 9.05
CA ILE A 122 1.96 6.17 9.39
C ILE A 122 1.49 7.58 9.73
N ARG A 123 2.24 8.32 10.56
CA ARG A 123 1.89 9.70 10.93
C ARG A 123 1.81 10.61 9.70
N GLN A 124 2.74 10.49 8.76
CA GLN A 124 2.73 11.26 7.51
C GLN A 124 1.50 10.94 6.66
N VAL A 125 1.14 9.65 6.56
CA VAL A 125 -0.04 9.20 5.81
C VAL A 125 -1.32 9.73 6.44
N LEU A 126 -1.48 9.58 7.76
CA LEU A 126 -2.64 10.08 8.50
C LEU A 126 -2.80 11.59 8.33
N ALA A 127 -1.72 12.34 8.45
CA ALA A 127 -1.73 13.80 8.28
C ALA A 127 -2.13 14.20 6.83
N ALA A 128 -1.64 13.48 5.83
CA ALA A 128 -1.97 13.74 4.43
C ALA A 128 -3.44 13.45 4.12
N VAL A 129 -4.00 12.39 4.71
CA VAL A 129 -5.39 11.99 4.48
C VAL A 129 -6.38 12.80 5.31
N ALA A 130 -5.98 13.37 6.45
CA ALA A 130 -6.88 14.10 7.37
C ALA A 130 -7.67 15.25 6.71
N GLY A 131 -7.14 15.86 5.67
CA GLY A 131 -7.76 16.97 4.93
C GLY A 131 -8.72 16.58 3.80
N TRP A 132 -9.00 15.29 3.61
CA TRP A 132 -9.71 14.79 2.43
C TRP A 132 -11.12 15.40 2.24
N GLU A 133 -11.89 15.62 3.33
CA GLU A 133 -13.23 16.21 3.25
C GLU A 133 -13.18 17.64 2.68
N ASN A 134 -12.21 18.45 3.12
CA ASN A 134 -12.02 19.80 2.60
C ASN A 134 -11.62 19.78 1.12
N LEU A 135 -10.77 18.83 0.74
CA LEU A 135 -10.38 18.65 -0.66
C LEU A 135 -11.59 18.21 -1.51
N ALA A 136 -12.42 17.31 -1.00
CA ALA A 136 -13.65 16.87 -1.67
C ALA A 136 -14.60 18.03 -1.94
N VAL A 137 -14.78 18.93 -0.96
CA VAL A 137 -15.57 20.16 -1.14
C VAL A 137 -14.97 21.08 -2.20
N LEU A 138 -13.65 21.29 -2.15
CA LEU A 138 -12.93 22.11 -3.14
C LEU A 138 -13.08 21.56 -4.57
N LEU A 139 -13.06 20.24 -4.71
CA LEU A 139 -13.26 19.54 -5.98
C LEU A 139 -14.72 19.37 -6.38
N GLN A 140 -15.65 19.94 -5.62
CA GLN A 140 -17.09 19.89 -5.86
C GLN A 140 -17.66 18.45 -5.91
N ILE A 141 -17.07 17.54 -5.15
CA ILE A 141 -17.60 16.18 -5.02
C ILE A 141 -18.95 16.26 -4.32
N PRO A 142 -20.00 15.57 -4.83
CA PRO A 142 -21.33 15.62 -4.24
C PRO A 142 -21.32 15.18 -2.76
N ALA A 143 -22.01 15.93 -1.89
CA ALA A 143 -22.05 15.65 -0.45
C ALA A 143 -22.53 14.21 -0.13
N ARG A 144 -23.39 13.65 -0.98
CA ARG A 144 -23.84 12.25 -0.87
C ARG A 144 -22.64 11.27 -0.98
N GLU A 145 -21.73 11.51 -1.91
CA GLU A 145 -20.53 10.66 -2.11
C GLU A 145 -19.58 10.82 -0.93
N VAL A 146 -19.32 12.06 -0.49
CA VAL A 146 -18.51 12.34 0.70
C VAL A 146 -19.04 11.57 1.91
N THR A 147 -20.36 11.64 2.18
CA THR A 147 -20.99 10.94 3.30
C THR A 147 -20.84 9.41 3.17
N MET A 148 -20.94 8.86 1.97
CA MET A 148 -20.84 7.42 1.73
C MET A 148 -19.46 6.86 2.11
N PHE A 149 -18.40 7.65 1.93
CA PHE A 149 -17.03 7.24 2.23
C PHE A 149 -16.50 7.72 3.58
N LYS A 150 -17.24 8.58 4.30
CA LYS A 150 -16.77 9.17 5.56
C LYS A 150 -16.33 8.13 6.59
N ASP A 151 -17.09 7.06 6.76
CA ASP A 151 -16.81 5.99 7.72
C ASP A 151 -15.71 5.02 7.24
N ARG A 152 -15.25 5.17 5.99
CA ARG A 152 -14.20 4.34 5.41
C ARG A 152 -12.81 4.90 5.66
N PHE A 153 -12.69 6.20 5.84
CA PHE A 153 -11.43 6.85 6.14
C PHE A 153 -11.06 6.66 7.61
N LYS A 154 -10.15 5.72 7.87
CA LYS A 154 -9.69 5.35 9.22
C LYS A 154 -8.49 6.21 9.61
N LEU A 155 -8.73 7.32 10.29
CA LEU A 155 -7.73 8.33 10.63
C LEU A 155 -7.21 8.24 12.08
N ASN A 156 -7.57 7.20 12.81
CA ASN A 156 -7.17 7.02 14.22
C ASN A 156 -6.22 5.83 14.37
N LEU A 157 -5.17 6.03 15.17
CA LEU A 157 -4.28 4.99 15.70
C LEU A 157 -4.92 4.20 16.83
#